data_a1bad92c2906251cf470e90bbe349c17
#
_entry.id   a1bad92c2906251cf470e90bbe349c17
#
_cell.length_a   1.000
_cell.length_b   1.000
_cell.length_c   1.000
_cell.angle_alpha   90.00
_cell.angle_beta   90.00
_cell.angle_gamma   90.00
#
_symmetry.space_group_name_H-M   'P 1'
#
loop_
_entity.id
_entity.type
_entity.pdbx_description
1 polymer ?
#
loop_
_entity_poly.entity_id
_entity_poly.type
_entity_poly.pdbx_seq_one_letter_code
_entity_poly.pdbx_strand_id
1 'polypeptide(L)'
;EALYGVGVRDFAIFFDDIAQKDGPGQAAFLNAVAARLRARHHDIGAILTVPTEYFRADMIDAAGAVKPYTASFSKLLSPDILVLYTGEGVVKGNLTAEEYQAAEGIYARPLGIWWNYPVTDYKETNLALGPVENLPLKGVPAVFFNPMRHEQMSRISLATAASLANHPSH
;
A
#
# COMPACT_ATOMS: atom_id res chain seq x y z
N GLU A 1 -22.76 1.77 2.74
CA GLU A 1 -23.95 1.97 1.92
C GLU A 1 -23.96 3.36 1.25
N ALA A 2 -23.77 4.47 1.99
CA ALA A 2 -23.80 5.82 1.41
C ALA A 2 -22.78 6.00 0.26
N LEU A 3 -21.54 5.55 0.44
CA LEU A 3 -20.51 5.61 -0.60
C LEU A 3 -20.87 4.77 -1.83
N TYR A 4 -21.40 3.58 -1.60
CA TYR A 4 -21.87 2.73 -2.71
C TYR A 4 -22.98 3.42 -3.50
N GLY A 5 -23.92 4.06 -2.79
CA GLY A 5 -25.04 4.78 -3.39
C GLY A 5 -24.63 5.94 -4.33
N VAL A 6 -23.46 6.53 -4.09
CA VAL A 6 -22.89 7.59 -4.97
C VAL A 6 -21.89 7.04 -6.00
N GLY A 7 -21.83 5.73 -6.20
CA GLY A 7 -21.05 5.10 -7.27
C GLY A 7 -19.68 4.55 -6.87
N VAL A 8 -19.28 4.63 -5.59
CA VAL A 8 -18.00 4.03 -5.14
C VAL A 8 -18.12 2.51 -5.19
N ARG A 9 -17.10 1.86 -5.77
CA ARG A 9 -17.00 0.39 -5.90
C ARG A 9 -15.73 -0.18 -5.29
N ASP A 10 -14.66 0.61 -5.24
CA ASP A 10 -13.40 0.25 -4.62
C ASP A 10 -13.28 0.88 -3.24
N PHE A 11 -12.83 0.12 -2.26
CA PHE A 11 -12.79 0.55 -0.86
C PHE A 11 -11.40 0.31 -0.27
N ALA A 12 -10.89 1.30 0.45
CA ALA A 12 -9.64 1.19 1.17
C ALA A 12 -9.87 1.45 2.66
N ILE A 13 -9.25 0.62 3.50
CA ILE A 13 -9.26 0.75 4.96
C ILE A 13 -7.82 0.72 5.44
N PHE A 14 -7.39 1.80 6.09
CA PHE A 14 -6.01 2.02 6.48
C PHE A 14 -5.86 1.92 8.00
N PHE A 15 -4.79 1.23 8.43
CA PHE A 15 -4.39 1.06 9.84
C PHE A 15 -2.97 1.58 10.09
N ASP A 16 -2.42 2.33 9.13
CA ASP A 16 -1.20 3.09 9.35
C ASP A 16 -1.38 4.07 10.52
N ASP A 17 -0.28 4.39 11.18
CA ASP A 17 -0.23 5.35 12.29
C ASP A 17 -1.15 5.05 13.50
N ILE A 18 -1.66 3.81 13.60
CA ILE A 18 -2.40 3.34 14.77
C ILE A 18 -1.42 2.79 15.81
N ALA A 19 -1.50 3.31 17.05
CA ALA A 19 -0.61 2.86 18.12
C ALA A 19 -0.82 1.39 18.52
N GLN A 20 -2.06 0.88 18.42
CA GLN A 20 -2.38 -0.49 18.79
C GLN A 20 -2.14 -1.46 17.63
N LYS A 21 -1.20 -2.39 17.83
CA LYS A 21 -0.86 -3.43 16.87
C LYS A 21 -1.67 -4.71 17.14
N ASP A 22 -2.90 -4.78 16.62
CA ASP A 22 -3.79 -5.95 16.72
C ASP A 22 -3.97 -6.60 15.34
N GLY A 23 -3.01 -7.42 14.93
CA GLY A 23 -3.04 -8.10 13.62
C GLY A 23 -4.27 -8.99 13.43
N PRO A 24 -4.62 -9.88 14.39
CA PRO A 24 -5.82 -10.71 14.28
C PRO A 24 -7.13 -9.90 14.22
N GLY A 25 -7.28 -8.89 15.07
CA GLY A 25 -8.48 -8.06 15.11
C GLY A 25 -8.67 -7.24 13.84
N GLN A 26 -7.58 -6.65 13.32
CA GLN A 26 -7.62 -5.89 12.07
C GLN A 26 -7.95 -6.80 10.86
N ALA A 27 -7.34 -7.99 10.77
CA ALA A 27 -7.66 -8.95 9.73
C ALA A 27 -9.14 -9.42 9.82
N ALA A 28 -9.64 -9.74 11.01
CA ALA A 28 -11.02 -10.12 11.21
C ALA A 28 -12.00 -9.01 10.80
N PHE A 29 -11.71 -7.76 11.17
CA PHE A 29 -12.50 -6.60 10.79
C PHE A 29 -12.56 -6.43 9.26
N LEU A 30 -11.42 -6.45 8.58
CA LEU A 30 -11.35 -6.35 7.11
C LEU A 30 -12.13 -7.47 6.42
N ASN A 31 -11.95 -8.71 6.87
CA ASN A 31 -12.64 -9.86 6.30
C ASN A 31 -14.17 -9.72 6.47
N ALA A 32 -14.64 -9.25 7.63
CA ALA A 32 -16.06 -9.02 7.88
C ALA A 32 -16.64 -7.91 7.01
N VAL A 33 -15.90 -6.79 6.83
CA VAL A 33 -16.32 -5.69 5.95
C VAL A 33 -16.38 -6.17 4.50
N ALA A 34 -15.34 -6.86 4.02
CA ALA A 34 -15.30 -7.41 2.66
C ALA A 34 -16.47 -8.36 2.39
N ALA A 35 -16.68 -9.32 3.29
CA ALA A 35 -17.79 -10.28 3.19
C ALA A 35 -19.16 -9.58 3.17
N ARG A 36 -19.36 -8.57 4.04
CA ARG A 36 -20.63 -7.82 4.10
C ARG A 36 -20.90 -6.98 2.85
N LEU A 37 -19.87 -6.34 2.30
CA LEU A 37 -20.00 -5.55 1.07
C LEU A 37 -20.38 -6.47 -0.10
N ARG A 38 -19.67 -7.57 -0.30
CA ARG A 38 -19.90 -8.52 -1.40
C ARG A 38 -21.21 -9.28 -1.28
N ALA A 39 -21.67 -9.57 -0.06
CA ALA A 39 -22.97 -10.20 0.14
C ALA A 39 -24.16 -9.30 -0.25
N ARG A 40 -23.97 -7.97 -0.23
CA ARG A 40 -25.01 -7.01 -0.54
C ARG A 40 -24.95 -6.46 -1.98
N HIS A 41 -23.75 -6.48 -2.57
CA HIS A 41 -23.47 -5.84 -3.84
C HIS A 41 -22.58 -6.74 -4.70
N HIS A 42 -23.02 -7.04 -5.91
CA HIS A 42 -22.32 -7.96 -6.82
C HIS A 42 -21.16 -7.32 -7.61
N ASP A 43 -21.12 -5.99 -7.61
CA ASP A 43 -20.18 -5.18 -8.38
C ASP A 43 -19.15 -4.44 -7.52
N ILE A 44 -18.85 -4.96 -6.32
CA ILE A 44 -17.75 -4.48 -5.49
C ILE A 44 -16.43 -4.81 -6.20
N GLY A 45 -15.62 -3.78 -6.40
CA GLY A 45 -14.29 -3.87 -6.99
C GLY A 45 -13.22 -4.27 -5.96
N ALA A 46 -12.09 -3.58 -6.01
CA ALA A 46 -10.98 -3.85 -5.12
C ALA A 46 -11.27 -3.45 -3.67
N ILE A 47 -10.83 -4.28 -2.74
CA ILE A 47 -10.72 -3.92 -1.32
C ILE A 47 -9.25 -3.91 -0.96
N LEU A 48 -8.79 -2.77 -0.44
CA LEU A 48 -7.38 -2.50 -0.17
C LEU A 48 -7.17 -2.19 1.31
N THR A 49 -5.96 -2.42 1.79
CA THR A 49 -5.57 -2.04 3.16
C THR A 49 -4.12 -1.62 3.23
N VAL A 50 -3.82 -0.67 4.13
CA VAL A 50 -2.50 -0.42 4.66
C VAL A 50 -2.49 -0.99 6.09
N PRO A 51 -1.69 -2.01 6.40
CA PRO A 51 -1.59 -2.56 7.75
C PRO A 51 -0.83 -1.60 8.67
N THR A 52 -0.88 -1.81 9.99
CA THR A 52 -0.11 -0.99 10.94
C THR A 52 1.40 -1.15 10.74
N GLU A 53 1.87 -2.35 10.41
CA GLU A 53 3.26 -2.61 10.01
C GLU A 53 3.33 -2.67 8.48
N TYR A 54 3.52 -1.52 7.82
CA TYR A 54 3.39 -1.36 6.36
C TYR A 54 4.71 -1.17 5.60
N PHE A 55 5.84 -1.16 6.31
CA PHE A 55 7.18 -1.13 5.73
C PHE A 55 8.07 -2.18 6.37
N ARG A 56 9.09 -2.66 5.64
CA ARG A 56 9.87 -3.83 6.04
C ARG A 56 10.52 -3.69 7.43
N ALA A 57 11.13 -2.55 7.73
CA ALA A 57 11.82 -2.37 9.02
C ALA A 57 10.84 -2.43 10.22
N ASP A 58 9.53 -2.24 10.00
CA ASP A 58 8.52 -2.43 11.04
C ASP A 58 7.91 -3.85 11.02
N MET A 59 8.00 -4.59 9.91
CA MET A 59 7.48 -5.96 9.77
C MET A 59 8.40 -7.03 10.35
N ILE A 60 9.70 -6.78 10.42
CA ILE A 60 10.71 -7.72 10.92
C ILE A 60 11.45 -7.16 12.13
N ASP A 61 11.95 -8.04 12.97
CA ASP A 61 12.78 -7.66 14.12
C ASP A 61 14.28 -7.55 13.75
N ALA A 62 15.11 -7.20 14.73
CA ALA A 62 16.56 -7.07 14.54
C ALA A 62 17.27 -8.39 14.19
N ALA A 63 16.66 -9.54 14.46
CA ALA A 63 17.17 -10.86 14.10
C ALA A 63 16.69 -11.31 12.70
N GLY A 64 15.86 -10.48 12.02
CA GLY A 64 15.28 -10.80 10.71
C GLY A 64 14.02 -11.67 10.77
N ALA A 65 13.47 -11.93 11.95
CA ALA A 65 12.23 -12.69 12.10
C ALA A 65 11.00 -11.80 11.90
N VAL A 66 9.96 -12.36 11.29
CA VAL A 66 8.68 -11.64 11.09
C VAL A 66 8.01 -11.42 12.45
N LYS A 67 7.66 -10.17 12.73
CA LYS A 67 7.00 -9.80 13.99
C LYS A 67 5.60 -10.43 14.12
N PRO A 68 5.13 -10.66 15.36
CA PRO A 68 3.85 -11.33 15.64
C PRO A 68 2.65 -10.66 14.97
N TYR A 69 2.61 -9.31 14.91
CA TYR A 69 1.55 -8.57 14.23
C TYR A 69 1.51 -8.96 12.74
N THR A 70 2.59 -8.77 12.00
CA THR A 70 2.66 -9.06 10.56
C THR A 70 2.37 -10.54 10.28
N ALA A 71 2.95 -11.47 11.08
CA ALA A 71 2.73 -12.90 10.92
C ALA A 71 1.26 -13.31 11.09
N SER A 72 0.56 -12.76 12.10
CA SER A 72 -0.84 -13.06 12.34
C SER A 72 -1.77 -12.37 11.34
N PHE A 73 -1.51 -11.10 11.02
CA PHE A 73 -2.28 -10.34 10.04
C PHE A 73 -2.23 -11.00 8.65
N SER A 74 -1.03 -11.29 8.14
CA SER A 74 -0.85 -11.91 6.82
C SER A 74 -1.51 -13.28 6.70
N LYS A 75 -1.46 -14.08 7.77
CA LYS A 75 -2.07 -15.43 7.82
C LYS A 75 -3.58 -15.39 7.83
N LEU A 76 -4.19 -14.44 8.52
CA LEU A 76 -5.64 -14.38 8.79
C LEU A 76 -6.41 -13.53 7.77
N LEU A 77 -5.73 -12.62 7.09
CA LEU A 77 -6.37 -11.75 6.11
C LEU A 77 -6.79 -12.53 4.87
N SER A 78 -8.02 -12.30 4.40
CA SER A 78 -8.55 -12.87 3.16
C SER A 78 -7.64 -12.57 1.97
N PRO A 79 -7.35 -13.57 1.09
CA PRO A 79 -6.41 -13.39 -0.03
C PRO A 79 -6.88 -12.42 -1.11
N ASP A 80 -8.15 -12.08 -1.12
CA ASP A 80 -8.78 -11.16 -2.07
C ASP A 80 -8.74 -9.68 -1.62
N ILE A 81 -8.14 -9.40 -0.45
CA ILE A 81 -7.87 -8.04 0.03
C ILE A 81 -6.43 -7.68 -0.32
N LEU A 82 -6.26 -6.62 -1.12
CA LEU A 82 -4.94 -6.16 -1.53
C LEU A 82 -4.27 -5.39 -0.39
N VAL A 83 -3.09 -5.86 0.00
CA VAL A 83 -2.25 -5.20 1.01
C VAL A 83 -1.30 -4.25 0.32
N LEU A 84 -1.19 -3.01 0.81
CA LEU A 84 -0.27 -2.01 0.32
C LEU A 84 1.00 -1.96 1.19
N TYR A 85 2.15 -1.77 0.53
CA TYR A 85 3.49 -1.81 1.09
C TYR A 85 4.29 -0.60 0.61
N THR A 86 5.06 0.05 1.49
CA THR A 86 5.79 1.27 1.15
C THR A 86 7.28 1.06 0.85
N GLY A 87 7.78 -0.16 0.99
CA GLY A 87 9.20 -0.48 0.80
C GLY A 87 9.94 -0.74 2.11
N GLU A 88 11.25 -0.58 2.11
CA GLU A 88 12.11 -0.82 3.28
C GLU A 88 11.86 0.18 4.43
N GLY A 89 11.27 1.32 4.12
CA GLY A 89 10.88 2.36 5.08
C GLY A 89 9.68 3.14 4.59
N VAL A 90 9.23 4.13 5.39
CA VAL A 90 8.06 4.96 5.07
C VAL A 90 8.32 5.81 3.83
N VAL A 91 9.48 6.48 3.77
CA VAL A 91 9.91 7.29 2.62
C VAL A 91 11.28 6.81 2.20
N LYS A 92 11.34 6.10 1.10
CA LYS A 92 12.58 5.58 0.49
C LYS A 92 12.66 6.01 -0.98
N GLY A 93 13.87 6.31 -1.44
CA GLY A 93 14.08 6.78 -2.82
C GLY A 93 14.04 5.67 -3.87
N ASN A 94 14.09 4.41 -3.46
CA ASN A 94 14.10 3.24 -4.34
C ASN A 94 13.47 2.02 -3.67
N LEU A 95 13.00 1.10 -4.49
CA LEU A 95 12.57 -0.24 -4.08
C LEU A 95 13.05 -1.22 -5.15
N THR A 96 13.88 -2.18 -4.77
CA THR A 96 14.34 -3.20 -5.71
C THR A 96 13.34 -4.35 -5.87
N ALA A 97 13.48 -5.12 -6.93
CA ALA A 97 12.65 -6.29 -7.17
C ALA A 97 12.84 -7.34 -6.05
N GLU A 98 14.06 -7.51 -5.55
CA GLU A 98 14.38 -8.44 -4.46
C GLU A 98 13.75 -8.00 -3.14
N GLU A 99 13.78 -6.71 -2.81
CA GLU A 99 13.13 -6.15 -1.62
C GLU A 99 11.61 -6.33 -1.68
N TYR A 100 11.01 -6.08 -2.84
CA TYR A 100 9.58 -6.28 -3.06
C TYR A 100 9.19 -7.76 -2.94
N GLN A 101 9.94 -8.67 -3.60
CA GLN A 101 9.70 -10.12 -3.51
C GLN A 101 9.86 -10.67 -2.10
N ALA A 102 10.81 -10.14 -1.32
CA ALA A 102 10.97 -10.51 0.09
C ALA A 102 9.74 -10.15 0.92
N ALA A 103 9.11 -8.99 0.66
CA ALA A 103 7.86 -8.61 1.31
C ALA A 103 6.68 -9.49 0.87
N GLU A 104 6.56 -9.80 -0.43
CA GLU A 104 5.56 -10.75 -0.94
C GLU A 104 5.71 -12.13 -0.27
N GLY A 105 6.94 -12.59 -0.04
CA GLY A 105 7.23 -13.84 0.66
C GLY A 105 6.69 -13.86 2.10
N ILE A 106 6.75 -12.73 2.82
CA ILE A 106 6.18 -12.59 4.17
C ILE A 106 4.65 -12.72 4.14
N TYR A 107 4.01 -12.09 3.16
CA TYR A 107 2.56 -12.10 3.02
C TYR A 107 2.03 -13.33 2.27
N ALA A 108 2.90 -14.10 1.60
CA ALA A 108 2.56 -15.21 0.70
C ALA A 108 1.52 -14.81 -0.38
N ARG A 109 1.58 -13.57 -0.85
CA ARG A 109 0.69 -13.00 -1.87
C ARG A 109 1.31 -11.79 -2.55
N PRO A 110 0.86 -11.41 -3.76
CA PRO A 110 1.22 -10.14 -4.38
C PRO A 110 0.79 -8.95 -3.51
N LEU A 111 1.62 -7.91 -3.46
CA LEU A 111 1.37 -6.68 -2.73
C LEU A 111 1.16 -5.51 -3.69
N GLY A 112 0.31 -4.56 -3.32
CA GLY A 112 0.29 -3.26 -3.97
C GLY A 112 1.41 -2.37 -3.40
N ILE A 113 1.85 -1.39 -4.16
CA ILE A 113 2.83 -0.41 -3.71
C ILE A 113 2.12 0.89 -3.36
N TRP A 114 2.31 1.37 -2.13
CA TRP A 114 2.05 2.74 -1.73
C TRP A 114 3.37 3.50 -1.74
N TRP A 115 3.58 4.30 -2.76
CA TRP A 115 4.83 5.01 -2.93
C TRP A 115 4.76 6.43 -2.38
N ASN A 116 5.48 6.69 -1.29
CA ASN A 116 5.55 7.98 -0.63
C ASN A 116 6.49 8.94 -1.37
N TYR A 117 6.13 9.25 -2.61
CA TYR A 117 6.76 10.25 -3.47
C TYR A 117 5.72 10.71 -4.52
N PRO A 118 5.58 11.99 -4.78
CA PRO A 118 6.38 13.13 -4.33
C PRO A 118 5.93 13.79 -3.01
N VAL A 119 5.30 13.07 -2.09
CA VAL A 119 4.84 13.63 -0.81
C VAL A 119 5.95 14.38 -0.06
N THR A 120 5.62 15.53 0.53
CA THR A 120 6.54 16.37 1.32
C THR A 120 5.91 16.95 2.56
N ASP A 121 4.82 16.38 3.06
CA ASP A 121 4.11 16.84 4.25
C ASP A 121 4.96 16.79 5.53
N TYR A 122 5.92 15.86 5.59
CA TYR A 122 6.92 15.75 6.64
C TYR A 122 8.03 16.83 6.57
N LYS A 123 8.14 17.56 5.46
CA LYS A 123 9.08 18.65 5.22
C LYS A 123 8.51 19.65 4.22
N GLU A 124 7.56 20.45 4.67
CA GLU A 124 6.72 21.32 3.83
C GLU A 124 7.50 22.36 2.97
N THR A 125 8.74 22.68 3.37
CA THR A 125 9.61 23.59 2.60
C THR A 125 10.26 22.95 1.37
N ASN A 126 10.14 21.63 1.22
CA ASN A 126 10.69 20.90 0.09
C ASN A 126 9.69 20.82 -1.06
N LEU A 127 10.21 20.86 -2.29
CA LEU A 127 9.47 20.50 -3.49
C LEU A 127 10.13 19.27 -4.13
N ALA A 128 9.37 18.19 -4.25
CA ALA A 128 9.83 16.94 -4.86
C ALA A 128 9.46 16.95 -6.35
N LEU A 129 10.32 17.56 -7.17
CA LEU A 129 10.08 17.80 -8.60
C LEU A 129 10.81 16.80 -9.52
N GLY A 130 11.59 15.89 -8.95
CA GLY A 130 12.29 14.84 -9.70
C GLY A 130 11.35 13.81 -10.30
N PRO A 131 11.84 12.98 -11.23
CA PRO A 131 11.05 11.86 -11.76
C PRO A 131 10.80 10.79 -10.70
N VAL A 132 9.73 10.00 -10.91
CA VAL A 132 9.56 8.73 -10.22
C VAL A 132 10.42 7.69 -10.94
N GLU A 133 11.30 7.04 -10.22
CA GLU A 133 12.26 6.07 -10.72
C GLU A 133 12.37 4.87 -9.75
N ASN A 134 13.07 3.84 -10.19
CA ASN A 134 13.53 2.73 -9.33
C ASN A 134 12.39 1.99 -8.59
N LEU A 135 11.29 1.73 -9.29
CA LEU A 135 10.20 0.90 -8.79
C LEU A 135 10.04 -0.38 -9.64
N PRO A 136 9.93 -1.56 -9.01
CA PRO A 136 9.77 -2.83 -9.69
C PRO A 136 8.31 -3.08 -10.08
N LEU A 137 7.74 -2.26 -10.97
CA LEU A 137 6.31 -2.28 -11.27
C LEU A 137 5.84 -3.50 -12.08
N LYS A 138 6.76 -4.30 -12.63
CA LYS A 138 6.40 -5.50 -13.39
C LYS A 138 5.74 -6.55 -12.48
N GLY A 139 4.48 -6.87 -12.77
CA GLY A 139 3.70 -7.84 -12.00
C GLY A 139 3.07 -7.29 -10.71
N VAL A 140 3.29 -6.03 -10.38
CA VAL A 140 2.65 -5.36 -9.25
C VAL A 140 1.17 -5.12 -9.56
N PRO A 141 0.23 -5.57 -8.71
CA PRO A 141 -1.21 -5.48 -9.01
C PRO A 141 -1.75 -4.05 -9.00
N ALA A 142 -1.16 -3.16 -8.19
CA ALA A 142 -1.52 -1.75 -8.14
C ALA A 142 -0.40 -0.90 -7.53
N VAL A 143 -0.29 0.35 -7.97
CA VAL A 143 0.61 1.34 -7.38
C VAL A 143 -0.15 2.63 -7.09
N PHE A 144 0.09 3.19 -5.91
CA PHE A 144 -0.48 4.45 -5.43
C PHE A 144 0.65 5.41 -5.13
N PHE A 145 0.62 6.59 -5.75
CA PHE A 145 1.60 7.65 -5.52
C PHE A 145 1.02 8.69 -4.60
N ASN A 146 1.69 8.96 -3.49
CA ASN A 146 1.27 9.97 -2.53
C ASN A 146 1.82 11.34 -2.95
N PRO A 147 0.96 12.33 -3.33
CA PRO A 147 1.39 13.61 -3.87
C PRO A 147 1.82 14.61 -2.78
N MET A 148 2.49 15.69 -3.20
CA MET A 148 2.69 16.86 -2.34
C MET A 148 1.37 17.56 -2.04
N ARG A 149 1.32 18.35 -0.97
CA ARG A 149 0.22 19.31 -0.71
C ARG A 149 0.07 20.36 -1.83
N HIS A 150 1.17 20.62 -2.56
CA HIS A 150 1.19 21.50 -3.72
C HIS A 150 0.72 20.75 -4.97
N GLU A 151 -0.59 20.71 -5.19
CA GLU A 151 -1.22 19.94 -6.27
C GLU A 151 -0.60 20.21 -7.65
N GLN A 152 -0.44 21.49 -8.04
CA GLN A 152 0.09 21.85 -9.35
C GLN A 152 1.54 21.36 -9.54
N MET A 153 2.36 21.43 -8.49
CA MET A 153 3.75 20.99 -8.54
C MET A 153 3.86 19.44 -8.57
N SER A 154 2.94 18.75 -7.93
CA SER A 154 2.87 17.28 -7.96
C SER A 154 2.69 16.72 -9.37
N ARG A 155 2.04 17.47 -10.26
CA ARG A 155 1.80 17.03 -11.66
C ARG A 155 3.09 16.73 -12.41
N ILE A 156 4.20 17.40 -12.08
CA ILE A 156 5.50 17.18 -12.72
C ILE A 156 5.98 15.74 -12.43
N SER A 157 6.06 15.36 -11.16
CA SER A 157 6.51 14.03 -10.77
C SER A 157 5.48 12.95 -11.10
N LEU A 158 4.17 13.24 -10.96
CA LEU A 158 3.11 12.29 -11.27
C LEU A 158 3.01 11.98 -12.79
N ALA A 159 3.40 12.90 -13.67
CA ALA A 159 3.51 12.61 -15.10
C ALA A 159 4.58 11.53 -15.37
N THR A 160 5.71 11.58 -14.67
CA THR A 160 6.75 10.54 -14.78
C THR A 160 6.30 9.22 -14.15
N ALA A 161 5.55 9.28 -13.04
CA ALA A 161 4.94 8.12 -12.41
C ALA A 161 3.99 7.40 -13.35
N ALA A 162 3.11 8.14 -14.03
CA ALA A 162 2.21 7.59 -15.03
C ALA A 162 2.96 6.94 -16.21
N SER A 163 4.03 7.58 -16.68
CA SER A 163 4.89 7.02 -17.73
C SER A 163 5.52 5.70 -17.28
N LEU A 164 6.10 5.67 -16.08
CA LEU A 164 6.72 4.45 -15.52
C LEU A 164 5.70 3.32 -15.34
N ALA A 165 4.49 3.63 -14.85
CA ALA A 165 3.44 2.64 -14.65
C ALA A 165 2.93 2.04 -15.97
N ASN A 166 2.90 2.83 -17.04
CA ASN A 166 2.48 2.36 -18.37
C ASN A 166 3.61 1.67 -19.16
N HIS A 167 4.87 1.92 -18.80
CA HIS A 167 6.05 1.35 -19.48
C HIS A 167 7.06 0.83 -18.44
N PRO A 168 6.71 -0.23 -17.68
CA PRO A 168 7.53 -0.70 -16.55
C PRO A 168 8.87 -1.34 -16.93
N SER A 169 9.20 -1.39 -18.23
CA SER A 169 10.44 -2.00 -18.75
C SER A 169 11.52 -0.98 -19.16
N HIS A 170 11.32 0.30 -18.87
CA HIS A 170 12.29 1.35 -19.17
C HIS A 170 12.98 1.86 -17.92
#